data_8a814079e97394a2dfe1aa226298de81
#
_entry.id   8a814079e97394a2dfe1aa226298de81
#
_cell.length_a   1.000
_cell.length_b   1.000
_cell.length_c   1.000
_cell.angle_alpha   90.00
_cell.angle_beta   90.00
_cell.angle_gamma   90.00
#
_symmetry.space_group_name_H-M   'P 1'
#
loop_
_entity.id
_entity.type
_entity.pdbx_description
1 polymer ?
#
loop_
_entity_poly.entity_id
_entity_poly.type
_entity_poly.pdbx_seq_one_letter_code
_entity_poly.pdbx_strand_id
1 'polypeptide(L)'
;MEQVDYYGPENNSTDFEERNKNTRASGSTSLSLHDFGLRTEIGNTSRDYSGRAIDYQNVELMNRSRRWHSRLRVNSSKERRLSNVLSKINEVCSVLCLRKTINETASMIYRNFENNSKAKGKSITCIASATIYLACKRCGVVRSIEEIVQVAGISEFDKSNVKLASRYYRSMVMEMNKIDEMKIKENSHSIMSNSENSHLESEGKSKTMSSSFSMSPSSPSSFAIDNYISKLANIAKIDTKIERLALEIAQKTNNNFFSDGKAPNGLAAAYIYLASVLLGVNLLQIDVSNFAGVTEVTIRNRCKDILNNFKIVVNAKPASC
;
A
#
# COMPACT_ATOMS: atom_id res chain seq x y z
N MET A 1 50.04 -9.79 -18.13
CA MET A 1 48.70 -9.70 -17.55
C MET A 1 48.19 -8.31 -17.92
N GLU A 2 47.43 -8.23 -19.00
CA GLU A 2 46.78 -6.97 -19.39
C GLU A 2 45.64 -6.72 -18.41
N GLN A 3 45.72 -5.61 -17.72
CA GLN A 3 44.62 -5.08 -16.89
C GLN A 3 43.51 -4.62 -17.85
N VAL A 4 42.48 -5.42 -17.98
CA VAL A 4 41.25 -4.98 -18.70
C VAL A 4 40.57 -3.98 -17.80
N ASP A 5 40.76 -2.69 -18.09
CA ASP A 5 40.03 -1.61 -17.49
C ASP A 5 38.54 -1.74 -17.86
N TYR A 6 37.73 -2.21 -16.92
CA TYR A 6 36.29 -2.23 -17.02
C TYR A 6 35.75 -0.81 -16.87
N TYR A 7 36.00 0.04 -17.85
CA TYR A 7 35.24 1.27 -18.03
C TYR A 7 33.86 0.91 -18.56
N GLY A 8 32.92 0.71 -17.66
CA GLY A 8 31.51 0.77 -18.02
C GLY A 8 31.21 2.10 -18.70
N PRO A 9 30.26 2.19 -19.61
CA PRO A 9 29.92 3.47 -20.26
C PRO A 9 29.58 4.46 -19.17
N GLU A 10 30.44 5.47 -19.00
CA GLU A 10 30.21 6.58 -18.10
C GLU A 10 28.94 7.30 -18.54
N ASN A 11 28.04 7.43 -17.61
CA ASN A 11 26.78 8.12 -17.82
C ASN A 11 27.06 9.62 -17.68
N ASN A 12 27.46 10.27 -18.77
CA ASN A 12 27.78 11.70 -18.82
C ASN A 12 26.55 12.61 -18.90
N SER A 13 25.32 12.05 -18.81
CA SER A 13 24.12 12.86 -18.80
C SER A 13 23.96 13.55 -17.45
N THR A 14 23.77 14.84 -17.46
CA THR A 14 23.49 15.67 -16.28
C THR A 14 22.05 15.52 -15.80
N ASP A 15 21.16 15.07 -16.66
CA ASP A 15 19.75 14.89 -16.37
C ASP A 15 19.45 13.51 -15.79
N PHE A 16 18.72 13.50 -14.68
CA PHE A 16 18.34 12.25 -13.98
C PHE A 16 17.49 11.31 -14.84
N GLU A 17 16.65 11.86 -15.72
CA GLU A 17 15.81 11.07 -16.63
C GLU A 17 16.61 10.45 -17.78
N GLU A 18 17.62 11.13 -18.30
CA GLU A 18 18.51 10.59 -19.33
C GLU A 18 19.46 9.54 -18.77
N ARG A 19 19.91 9.66 -17.54
CA ARG A 19 20.67 8.61 -16.85
C ARG A 19 19.94 7.29 -16.83
N ASN A 20 18.63 7.29 -16.56
CA ASN A 20 17.82 6.07 -16.52
C ASN A 20 17.60 5.45 -17.91
N LYS A 21 17.63 6.25 -18.99
CA LYS A 21 17.48 5.75 -20.38
C LYS A 21 18.76 5.16 -20.94
N ASN A 22 19.90 5.67 -20.53
CA ASN A 22 21.21 5.32 -21.10
C ASN A 22 22.01 4.29 -20.26
N THR A 23 21.53 3.91 -19.09
CA THR A 23 22.15 2.85 -18.28
C THR A 23 21.98 1.51 -18.97
N ARG A 24 23.06 0.84 -19.30
CA ARG A 24 23.07 -0.58 -19.74
C ARG A 24 22.65 -1.53 -18.64
N ALA A 25 22.79 -1.15 -17.38
CA ALA A 25 22.23 -1.86 -16.25
C ALA A 25 20.71 -1.66 -16.22
N SER A 26 19.97 -2.71 -15.95
CA SER A 26 18.53 -2.67 -15.71
C SER A 26 18.19 -1.53 -14.76
N GLY A 27 17.03 -0.90 -14.98
CA GLY A 27 16.55 0.24 -14.21
C GLY A 27 16.62 0.06 -12.69
N SER A 28 16.19 1.07 -11.94
CA SER A 28 16.19 1.06 -10.47
C SER A 28 15.64 -0.25 -9.89
N THR A 29 16.30 -0.80 -8.88
CA THR A 29 15.83 -1.99 -8.17
C THR A 29 14.40 -1.79 -7.66
N SER A 30 13.53 -2.75 -7.94
CA SER A 30 12.12 -2.71 -7.54
C SER A 30 11.74 -3.95 -6.74
N LEU A 31 11.15 -3.73 -5.57
CA LEU A 31 10.60 -4.80 -4.74
C LEU A 31 9.42 -5.53 -5.38
N SER A 32 8.77 -4.91 -6.37
CA SER A 32 7.62 -5.47 -7.07
C SER A 32 7.97 -6.59 -8.06
N LEU A 33 9.25 -6.74 -8.42
CA LEU A 33 9.75 -7.79 -9.28
C LEU A 33 10.37 -8.92 -8.46
N HIS A 34 10.18 -10.19 -8.83
CA HIS A 34 10.67 -11.33 -8.06
C HIS A 34 12.20 -11.34 -7.89
N ASP A 35 12.93 -10.85 -8.87
CA ASP A 35 14.39 -10.73 -8.96
C ASP A 35 14.90 -9.32 -8.62
N PHE A 36 14.07 -8.45 -8.05
CA PHE A 36 14.37 -7.03 -7.79
C PHE A 36 14.71 -6.21 -9.04
N GLY A 37 14.44 -6.72 -10.23
CA GLY A 37 14.77 -6.07 -11.49
C GLY A 37 16.25 -6.16 -11.90
N LEU A 38 17.02 -7.03 -11.25
CA LEU A 38 18.45 -7.19 -11.51
C LEU A 38 18.76 -8.01 -12.76
N ARG A 39 17.78 -8.78 -13.26
CA ARG A 39 17.99 -9.61 -14.46
C ARG A 39 17.62 -8.85 -15.73
N THR A 40 18.41 -9.08 -16.76
CA THR A 40 18.11 -8.58 -18.10
C THR A 40 17.00 -9.40 -18.75
N GLU A 41 16.17 -8.76 -19.57
CA GLU A 41 15.13 -9.40 -20.37
C GLU A 41 15.45 -9.31 -21.87
N ILE A 42 15.22 -10.41 -22.59
CA ILE A 42 15.26 -10.38 -24.04
C ILE A 42 13.93 -9.77 -24.52
N GLY A 43 13.99 -8.57 -25.12
CA GLY A 43 12.80 -7.85 -25.56
C GLY A 43 11.95 -8.64 -26.56
N ASN A 44 10.64 -8.38 -26.58
CA ASN A 44 9.70 -9.06 -27.49
C ASN A 44 9.69 -8.52 -28.92
N THR A 45 10.47 -7.46 -29.20
CA THR A 45 10.52 -6.84 -30.51
C THR A 45 11.38 -7.66 -31.48
N SER A 46 10.98 -7.75 -32.73
CA SER A 46 11.79 -8.32 -33.81
C SER A 46 12.79 -7.30 -34.39
N ARG A 47 13.27 -6.41 -33.53
CA ARG A 47 14.26 -5.38 -33.86
C ARG A 47 15.48 -5.50 -32.97
N ASP A 48 16.64 -5.22 -33.54
CA ASP A 48 17.91 -5.14 -32.82
C ASP A 48 17.97 -3.83 -31.98
N TYR A 49 18.97 -3.73 -31.11
CA TYR A 49 19.24 -2.50 -30.33
C TYR A 49 19.33 -1.23 -31.20
N SER A 50 19.87 -1.38 -32.43
CA SER A 50 19.97 -0.29 -33.43
C SER A 50 18.63 0.05 -34.12
N GLY A 51 17.52 -0.59 -33.75
CA GLY A 51 16.22 -0.42 -34.37
C GLY A 51 16.06 -1.13 -35.71
N ARG A 52 17.06 -1.87 -36.20
CA ARG A 52 17.01 -2.65 -37.46
C ARG A 52 16.17 -3.90 -37.28
N ALA A 53 15.41 -4.28 -38.29
CA ALA A 53 14.69 -5.53 -38.31
C ALA A 53 15.66 -6.72 -38.29
N ILE A 54 15.39 -7.71 -37.43
CA ILE A 54 16.17 -8.94 -37.36
C ILE A 54 15.81 -9.81 -38.57
N ASP A 55 16.80 -10.38 -39.21
CA ASP A 55 16.62 -11.25 -40.36
C ASP A 55 15.72 -12.45 -40.02
N TYR A 56 14.88 -12.87 -40.98
CA TYR A 56 13.84 -13.88 -40.76
C TYR A 56 14.41 -15.20 -40.23
N GLN A 57 15.58 -15.60 -40.68
CA GLN A 57 16.26 -16.83 -40.19
C GLN A 57 16.66 -16.73 -38.71
N ASN A 58 16.98 -15.53 -38.24
CA ASN A 58 17.37 -15.28 -36.85
C ASN A 58 16.18 -15.06 -35.90
N VAL A 59 15.00 -14.75 -36.43
CA VAL A 59 13.78 -14.58 -35.62
C VAL A 59 13.40 -15.88 -34.91
N GLU A 60 13.53 -17.02 -35.54
CA GLU A 60 13.23 -18.33 -34.94
C GLU A 60 14.20 -18.65 -33.80
N LEU A 61 15.51 -18.44 -34.02
CA LEU A 61 16.53 -18.60 -32.98
C LEU A 61 16.27 -17.67 -31.79
N MET A 62 15.91 -16.43 -32.06
CA MET A 62 15.56 -15.45 -31.04
C MET A 62 14.33 -15.88 -30.21
N ASN A 63 13.29 -16.37 -30.87
CA ASN A 63 12.09 -16.89 -30.20
C ASN A 63 12.40 -18.14 -29.37
N ARG A 64 13.31 -19.00 -29.81
CA ARG A 64 13.80 -20.13 -29.05
C ARG A 64 14.57 -19.67 -27.82
N SER A 65 15.47 -18.69 -27.97
CA SER A 65 16.24 -18.10 -26.87
C SER A 65 15.32 -17.45 -25.82
N ARG A 66 14.30 -16.72 -26.24
CA ARG A 66 13.28 -16.13 -25.35
C ARG A 66 12.56 -17.20 -24.52
N ARG A 67 12.16 -18.30 -25.17
CA ARG A 67 11.50 -19.42 -24.48
C ARG A 67 12.42 -20.06 -23.43
N TRP A 68 13.68 -20.27 -23.76
CA TRP A 68 14.64 -20.80 -22.81
C TRP A 68 14.95 -19.81 -21.67
N HIS A 69 15.14 -18.55 -22.01
CA HIS A 69 15.36 -17.49 -21.02
C HIS A 69 14.20 -17.39 -20.03
N SER A 70 12.96 -17.40 -20.52
CA SER A 70 11.76 -17.39 -19.67
C SER A 70 11.68 -18.61 -18.74
N ARG A 71 12.10 -19.80 -19.20
CA ARG A 71 12.13 -21.02 -18.38
C ARG A 71 13.24 -21.01 -17.33
N LEU A 72 14.40 -20.48 -17.67
CA LEU A 72 15.56 -20.40 -16.78
C LEU A 72 15.43 -19.29 -15.73
N ARG A 73 14.57 -18.31 -16.00
CA ARG A 73 14.36 -17.16 -15.12
C ARG A 73 13.81 -17.54 -13.74
N VAL A 74 13.03 -18.61 -13.67
CA VAL A 74 12.38 -19.07 -12.45
C VAL A 74 12.70 -20.55 -12.23
N ASN A 75 13.65 -20.84 -11.36
CA ASN A 75 14.14 -22.20 -11.15
C ASN A 75 13.32 -22.99 -10.12
N SER A 76 12.83 -22.31 -9.08
CA SER A 76 12.12 -22.97 -7.99
C SER A 76 10.60 -22.76 -8.04
N SER A 77 9.86 -23.73 -7.49
CA SER A 77 8.40 -23.60 -7.33
C SER A 77 8.02 -22.40 -6.42
N LYS A 78 8.87 -22.08 -5.44
CA LYS A 78 8.69 -20.93 -4.55
C LYS A 78 8.83 -19.62 -5.33
N GLU A 79 9.91 -19.48 -6.14
CA GLU A 79 10.12 -18.29 -6.97
C GLU A 79 9.02 -18.08 -8.01
N ARG A 80 8.54 -19.18 -8.63
CA ARG A 80 7.42 -19.13 -9.58
C ARG A 80 6.17 -18.57 -8.92
N ARG A 81 5.87 -19.05 -7.72
CA ARG A 81 4.76 -18.55 -6.94
C ARG A 81 4.93 -17.09 -6.56
N LEU A 82 6.12 -16.71 -6.06
CA LEU A 82 6.48 -15.33 -5.75
C LEU A 82 6.25 -14.43 -6.97
N SER A 83 6.76 -14.81 -8.13
CA SER A 83 6.59 -14.08 -9.38
C SER A 83 5.11 -13.89 -9.73
N ASN A 84 4.31 -14.95 -9.64
CA ASN A 84 2.87 -14.90 -9.97
C ASN A 84 2.09 -14.00 -9.01
N VAL A 85 2.38 -14.04 -7.70
CA VAL A 85 1.69 -13.18 -6.74
C VAL A 85 2.11 -11.73 -6.91
N LEU A 86 3.40 -11.44 -7.10
CA LEU A 86 3.88 -10.07 -7.34
C LEU A 86 3.30 -9.49 -8.64
N SER A 87 3.23 -10.30 -9.71
CA SER A 87 2.57 -9.89 -10.96
C SER A 87 1.09 -9.56 -10.73
N LYS A 88 0.38 -10.36 -9.93
CA LYS A 88 -1.03 -10.08 -9.60
C LYS A 88 -1.19 -8.84 -8.71
N ILE A 89 -0.27 -8.58 -7.79
CA ILE A 89 -0.25 -7.34 -7.00
C ILE A 89 -0.08 -6.13 -7.92
N ASN A 90 0.88 -6.18 -8.86
CA ASN A 90 1.11 -5.11 -9.82
C ASN A 90 -0.13 -4.83 -10.69
N GLU A 91 -0.76 -5.89 -11.20
CA GLU A 91 -1.99 -5.80 -12.02
C GLU A 91 -3.11 -5.10 -11.24
N VAL A 92 -3.43 -5.58 -10.03
CA VAL A 92 -4.50 -5.00 -9.21
C VAL A 92 -4.19 -3.57 -8.78
N CYS A 93 -2.94 -3.28 -8.40
CA CYS A 93 -2.52 -1.92 -8.04
C CYS A 93 -2.64 -0.95 -9.22
N SER A 94 -2.35 -1.40 -10.45
CA SER A 94 -2.49 -0.57 -11.66
C SER A 94 -3.96 -0.27 -11.98
N VAL A 95 -4.84 -1.27 -11.88
CA VAL A 95 -6.29 -1.08 -12.11
C VAL A 95 -6.91 -0.15 -11.05
N LEU A 96 -6.51 -0.29 -9.79
CA LEU A 96 -6.97 0.59 -8.70
C LEU A 96 -6.28 1.96 -8.68
N CYS A 97 -5.38 2.25 -9.62
CA CYS A 97 -4.58 3.46 -9.68
C CYS A 97 -3.87 3.79 -8.34
N LEU A 98 -3.32 2.77 -7.67
CA LEU A 98 -2.61 2.94 -6.41
C LEU A 98 -1.19 3.46 -6.63
N ARG A 99 -0.69 4.24 -5.67
CA ARG A 99 0.68 4.79 -5.72
C ARG A 99 1.73 3.66 -5.71
N LYS A 100 2.86 3.90 -6.34
CA LYS A 100 4.00 2.97 -6.38
C LYS A 100 4.45 2.53 -4.97
N THR A 101 4.41 3.43 -4.00
CA THR A 101 4.73 3.15 -2.59
C THR A 101 3.87 2.04 -1.99
N ILE A 102 2.57 2.00 -2.32
CA ILE A 102 1.65 0.94 -1.84
C ILE A 102 2.02 -0.40 -2.47
N ASN A 103 2.32 -0.40 -3.76
CA ASN A 103 2.74 -1.59 -4.48
C ASN A 103 4.05 -2.17 -3.90
N GLU A 104 5.05 -1.33 -3.65
CA GLU A 104 6.33 -1.73 -3.04
C GLU A 104 6.12 -2.24 -1.60
N THR A 105 5.29 -1.55 -0.81
CA THR A 105 4.93 -2.00 0.54
C THR A 105 4.21 -3.34 0.51
N ALA A 106 3.27 -3.55 -0.40
CA ALA A 106 2.57 -4.83 -0.59
C ALA A 106 3.57 -5.94 -0.96
N SER A 107 4.47 -5.66 -1.88
CA SER A 107 5.50 -6.60 -2.32
C SER A 107 6.43 -7.00 -1.17
N MET A 108 6.83 -6.05 -0.34
CA MET A 108 7.65 -6.30 0.86
C MET A 108 6.90 -7.17 1.89
N ILE A 109 5.63 -6.84 2.15
CA ILE A 109 4.79 -7.63 3.06
C ILE A 109 4.66 -9.07 2.58
N TYR A 110 4.42 -9.28 1.28
CA TYR A 110 4.28 -10.62 0.74
C TYR A 110 5.59 -11.42 0.83
N ARG A 111 6.75 -10.81 0.52
CA ARG A 111 8.05 -11.46 0.64
C ARG A 111 8.32 -11.92 2.08
N ASN A 112 8.04 -11.08 3.06
CA ASN A 112 8.16 -11.43 4.46
C ASN A 112 7.22 -12.58 4.84
N PHE A 113 5.98 -12.55 4.37
CA PHE A 113 5.02 -13.62 4.60
C PHE A 113 5.43 -14.94 3.94
N GLU A 114 5.93 -14.92 2.71
CA GLU A 114 6.41 -16.10 2.00
C GLU A 114 7.62 -16.75 2.67
N ASN A 115 8.49 -15.95 3.27
CA ASN A 115 9.67 -16.45 3.99
C ASN A 115 9.31 -17.14 5.30
N ASN A 116 8.34 -16.61 6.04
CA ASN A 116 8.02 -17.03 7.41
C ASN A 116 6.83 -17.99 7.49
N SER A 117 5.97 -18.05 6.50
CA SER A 117 4.78 -18.89 6.51
C SER A 117 4.75 -19.87 5.34
N LYS A 118 4.05 -20.99 5.57
CA LYS A 118 3.74 -21.94 4.50
C LYS A 118 2.64 -21.36 3.59
N ALA A 119 3.03 -20.53 2.64
CA ALA A 119 2.09 -19.97 1.64
C ALA A 119 1.62 -21.02 0.61
N LYS A 120 2.26 -22.18 0.56
CA LYS A 120 1.99 -23.29 -0.37
C LYS A 120 0.53 -23.73 -0.32
N GLY A 121 -0.10 -23.87 -1.49
CA GLY A 121 -1.51 -24.30 -1.60
C GLY A 121 -2.58 -23.22 -1.41
N LYS A 122 -2.22 -21.99 -1.08
CA LYS A 122 -3.16 -20.88 -0.91
C LYS A 122 -3.47 -20.19 -2.26
N SER A 123 -4.67 -19.65 -2.45
CA SER A 123 -5.09 -18.92 -3.65
C SER A 123 -4.24 -17.66 -3.87
N ILE A 124 -3.69 -17.51 -5.08
CA ILE A 124 -2.84 -16.37 -5.48
C ILE A 124 -3.62 -15.06 -5.41
N THR A 125 -4.82 -15.05 -5.96
CA THR A 125 -5.69 -13.86 -6.00
C THR A 125 -6.09 -13.37 -4.61
N CYS A 126 -6.52 -14.29 -3.73
CA CYS A 126 -6.92 -13.94 -2.37
C CYS A 126 -5.74 -13.48 -1.51
N ILE A 127 -4.54 -14.05 -1.70
CA ILE A 127 -3.33 -13.59 -1.01
C ILE A 127 -2.92 -12.20 -1.50
N ALA A 128 -2.89 -11.97 -2.82
CA ALA A 128 -2.58 -10.67 -3.39
C ALA A 128 -3.54 -9.59 -2.87
N SER A 129 -4.85 -9.88 -2.86
CA SER A 129 -5.86 -8.96 -2.33
C SER A 129 -5.65 -8.65 -0.84
N ALA A 130 -5.38 -9.67 -0.02
CA ALA A 130 -5.10 -9.49 1.40
C ALA A 130 -3.84 -8.65 1.66
N THR A 131 -2.80 -8.86 0.85
CA THR A 131 -1.54 -8.12 0.93
C THR A 131 -1.71 -6.65 0.56
N ILE A 132 -2.44 -6.38 -0.54
CA ILE A 132 -2.76 -5.01 -0.97
C ILE A 132 -3.60 -4.30 0.09
N TYR A 133 -4.60 -4.98 0.65
CA TYR A 133 -5.43 -4.43 1.72
C TYR A 133 -4.60 -4.03 2.95
N LEU A 134 -3.65 -4.88 3.36
CA LEU A 134 -2.75 -4.58 4.47
C LEU A 134 -1.82 -3.40 4.15
N ALA A 135 -1.29 -3.34 2.92
CA ALA A 135 -0.46 -2.23 2.46
C ALA A 135 -1.24 -0.91 2.43
N CYS A 136 -2.47 -0.91 1.92
CA CYS A 136 -3.35 0.26 1.94
C CYS A 136 -3.59 0.77 3.36
N LYS A 137 -3.86 -0.14 4.31
CA LYS A 137 -4.01 0.22 5.74
C LYS A 137 -2.75 0.86 6.32
N ARG A 138 -1.57 0.33 6.01
CA ARG A 138 -0.30 0.88 6.47
C ARG A 138 0.02 2.25 5.88
N CYS A 139 -0.33 2.43 4.61
CA CYS A 139 -0.12 3.70 3.91
C CYS A 139 -1.25 4.72 4.14
N GLY A 140 -2.24 4.44 5.00
CA GLY A 140 -3.35 5.33 5.29
C GLY A 140 -4.37 5.49 4.15
N VAL A 141 -4.36 4.60 3.15
CA VAL A 141 -5.31 4.65 2.03
C VAL A 141 -6.51 3.76 2.33
N VAL A 142 -7.70 4.35 2.27
CA VAL A 142 -8.95 3.65 2.57
C VAL A 142 -9.47 2.92 1.34
N ARG A 143 -9.34 1.58 1.34
CA ARG A 143 -9.94 0.66 0.36
C ARG A 143 -10.65 -0.46 1.08
N SER A 144 -11.77 -0.97 0.55
CA SER A 144 -12.42 -2.15 1.10
C SER A 144 -11.79 -3.42 0.55
N ILE A 145 -11.83 -4.49 1.34
CA ILE A 145 -11.30 -5.78 0.88
C ILE A 145 -12.14 -6.34 -0.26
N GLU A 146 -13.44 -6.04 -0.28
CA GLU A 146 -14.39 -6.44 -1.31
C GLU A 146 -14.05 -5.79 -2.65
N GLU A 147 -13.80 -4.47 -2.65
CA GLU A 147 -13.36 -3.68 -3.82
C GLU A 147 -12.08 -4.28 -4.44
N ILE A 148 -11.10 -4.62 -3.60
CA ILE A 148 -9.83 -5.19 -4.07
C ILE A 148 -10.02 -6.60 -4.64
N VAL A 149 -10.82 -7.43 -4.00
CA VAL A 149 -11.12 -8.81 -4.45
C VAL A 149 -11.88 -8.80 -5.77
N GLN A 150 -12.84 -7.88 -5.94
CA GLN A 150 -13.59 -7.71 -7.18
C GLN A 150 -12.68 -7.35 -8.35
N VAL A 151 -11.77 -6.41 -8.16
CA VAL A 151 -10.78 -6.00 -9.18
C VAL A 151 -9.76 -7.10 -9.48
N ALA A 152 -9.45 -7.96 -8.50
CA ALA A 152 -8.53 -9.08 -8.71
C ALA A 152 -9.05 -10.15 -9.69
N GLY A 153 -10.24 -9.96 -10.29
CA GLY A 153 -10.78 -10.83 -11.34
C GLY A 153 -11.50 -12.06 -10.82
N ILE A 154 -11.96 -12.02 -9.59
CA ILE A 154 -12.88 -13.02 -9.05
C ILE A 154 -14.28 -12.57 -9.45
N SER A 155 -14.82 -13.21 -10.50
CA SER A 155 -16.17 -12.94 -10.99
C SER A 155 -17.20 -12.97 -9.86
N GLU A 156 -18.01 -11.93 -9.87
CA GLU A 156 -19.23 -11.66 -9.11
C GLU A 156 -19.43 -12.41 -7.79
N PHE A 157 -19.33 -11.64 -6.69
CA PHE A 157 -19.90 -11.92 -5.37
C PHE A 157 -19.62 -13.28 -4.72
N ASP A 158 -18.44 -13.83 -4.96
CA ASP A 158 -18.04 -15.01 -4.21
C ASP A 158 -17.65 -14.58 -2.77
N LYS A 159 -18.68 -14.46 -1.92
CA LYS A 159 -18.51 -14.15 -0.48
C LYS A 159 -17.49 -15.06 0.20
N SER A 160 -17.24 -16.25 -0.40
CA SER A 160 -16.24 -17.20 0.07
C SER A 160 -14.82 -16.66 -0.11
N ASN A 161 -14.53 -16.02 -1.25
CA ASN A 161 -13.21 -15.46 -1.55
C ASN A 161 -12.91 -14.22 -0.70
N VAL A 162 -13.91 -13.39 -0.41
CA VAL A 162 -13.76 -12.26 0.53
C VAL A 162 -13.46 -12.78 1.95
N LYS A 163 -14.16 -13.81 2.40
CA LYS A 163 -13.88 -14.46 3.70
C LYS A 163 -12.47 -15.07 3.73
N LEU A 164 -12.04 -15.69 2.62
CA LEU A 164 -10.72 -16.27 2.49
C LEU A 164 -9.61 -15.20 2.51
N ALA A 165 -9.78 -14.11 1.75
CA ALA A 165 -8.89 -12.98 1.77
C ALA A 165 -8.79 -12.33 3.17
N SER A 166 -9.93 -12.19 3.86
CA SER A 166 -9.97 -11.69 5.25
C SER A 166 -9.22 -12.62 6.22
N ARG A 167 -9.29 -13.96 6.02
CA ARG A 167 -8.53 -14.93 6.81
C ARG A 167 -7.02 -14.78 6.56
N TYR A 168 -6.61 -14.63 5.29
CA TYR A 168 -5.20 -14.42 4.96
C TYR A 168 -4.68 -13.09 5.50
N TYR A 169 -5.48 -12.03 5.45
CA TYR A 169 -5.14 -10.75 6.07
C TYR A 169 -4.82 -10.91 7.57
N ARG A 170 -5.69 -11.59 8.33
CA ARG A 170 -5.45 -11.83 9.78
C ARG A 170 -4.17 -12.63 10.02
N SER A 171 -3.92 -13.65 9.19
CA SER A 171 -2.69 -14.43 9.27
C SER A 171 -1.44 -13.59 9.01
N MET A 172 -1.49 -12.69 8.01
CA MET A 172 -0.39 -11.77 7.69
C MET A 172 -0.13 -10.77 8.81
N VAL A 173 -1.19 -10.22 9.43
CA VAL A 173 -1.06 -9.30 10.57
C VAL A 173 -0.38 -10.00 11.75
N MET A 174 -0.78 -11.23 12.06
CA MET A 174 -0.15 -12.02 13.14
C MET A 174 1.34 -12.27 12.89
N GLU A 175 1.71 -12.62 11.66
CA GLU A 175 3.11 -12.84 11.29
C GLU A 175 3.93 -11.55 11.35
N MET A 176 3.37 -10.43 10.92
CA MET A 176 4.04 -9.14 10.98
C MET A 176 4.27 -8.69 12.44
N ASN A 177 3.28 -8.86 13.30
CA ASN A 177 3.42 -8.52 14.71
C ASN A 177 4.54 -9.35 15.37
N LYS A 178 4.67 -10.64 15.06
CA LYS A 178 5.78 -11.47 15.54
C LYS A 178 7.15 -10.95 15.11
N ILE A 179 7.26 -10.50 13.84
CA ILE A 179 8.50 -9.94 13.31
C ILE A 179 8.84 -8.62 14.03
N ASP A 180 7.85 -7.78 14.27
CA ASP A 180 8.05 -6.50 14.95
C ASP A 180 8.45 -6.74 16.43
N GLU A 181 7.87 -7.72 17.12
CA GLU A 181 8.27 -8.14 18.47
C GLU A 181 9.70 -8.70 18.51
N MET A 182 10.11 -9.49 17.53
CA MET A 182 11.48 -10.01 17.43
C MET A 182 12.50 -8.88 17.25
N LYS A 183 12.22 -7.92 16.37
CA LYS A 183 13.08 -6.74 16.16
C LYS A 183 13.23 -5.87 17.42
N ILE A 184 12.15 -5.71 18.18
CA ILE A 184 12.19 -4.96 19.45
C ILE A 184 13.10 -5.68 20.46
N LYS A 185 13.02 -7.02 20.56
CA LYS A 185 13.87 -7.82 21.43
C LYS A 185 15.34 -7.75 21.01
N GLU A 186 15.65 -7.85 19.74
CA GLU A 186 17.02 -7.73 19.21
C GLU A 186 17.62 -6.34 19.48
N ASN A 187 16.83 -5.27 19.27
CA ASN A 187 17.28 -3.92 19.58
C ASN A 187 17.49 -3.68 21.09
N SER A 188 16.69 -4.29 21.96
CA SER A 188 16.89 -4.21 23.41
C SER A 188 18.14 -4.94 23.88
N HIS A 189 18.49 -6.08 23.26
CA HIS A 189 19.74 -6.79 23.53
C HIS A 189 20.99 -6.05 23.05
N SER A 190 20.92 -5.39 21.90
CA SER A 190 22.04 -4.60 21.37
C SER A 190 22.32 -3.33 22.17
N ILE A 191 21.32 -2.78 22.85
CA ILE A 191 21.50 -1.62 23.75
C ILE A 191 22.16 -2.05 25.08
N MET A 192 21.84 -3.22 25.59
CA MET A 192 22.47 -3.74 26.81
C MET A 192 23.95 -4.15 26.64
N SER A 193 24.33 -4.64 25.44
CA SER A 193 25.72 -5.02 25.14
C SER A 193 26.66 -3.83 24.88
N ASN A 194 26.11 -2.64 24.58
CA ASN A 194 26.92 -1.43 24.33
C ASN A 194 27.16 -0.57 25.58
N SER A 195 26.59 -0.92 26.73
CA SER A 195 26.80 -0.19 27.98
C SER A 195 28.03 -0.62 28.78
N GLU A 196 28.71 -1.70 28.37
CA GLU A 196 29.91 -2.20 29.10
C GLU A 196 31.25 -1.80 28.48
N ASN A 197 31.27 -1.16 27.30
CA ASN A 197 32.52 -0.76 26.60
C ASN A 197 32.50 0.71 26.14
N SER A 198 32.36 1.66 27.05
CA SER A 198 32.62 3.08 26.76
C SER A 198 33.70 3.65 27.64
N HIS A 199 34.95 3.35 27.32
CA HIS A 199 36.08 4.23 27.57
C HIS A 199 37.03 4.16 26.37
N LEU A 200 37.29 5.36 25.81
CA LEU A 200 38.33 5.71 24.82
C LEU A 200 37.97 5.62 23.33
N GLU A 201 38.14 6.83 22.79
CA GLU A 201 38.56 7.28 21.48
C GLU A 201 37.53 7.88 20.53
N SER A 202 37.69 9.23 20.46
CA SER A 202 37.22 10.13 19.40
C SER A 202 37.88 9.79 18.07
N GLU A 203 37.12 9.81 16.99
CA GLU A 203 37.41 10.40 15.68
C GLU A 203 36.59 9.75 14.55
N GLY A 204 35.92 10.62 13.82
CA GLY A 204 35.67 10.51 12.39
C GLY A 204 35.02 9.24 11.82
N LYS A 205 33.68 9.12 11.81
CA LYS A 205 33.00 8.23 10.84
C LYS A 205 31.79 8.88 10.22
N SER A 206 31.87 9.01 8.92
CA SER A 206 30.83 9.32 7.96
C SER A 206 29.50 8.62 8.28
N LYS A 207 28.44 9.42 8.45
CA LYS A 207 27.05 8.94 8.54
C LYS A 207 26.63 8.31 7.22
N THR A 208 26.72 7.00 7.12
CA THR A 208 25.90 6.24 6.16
C THR A 208 24.44 6.34 6.63
N MET A 209 23.65 7.10 5.89
CA MET A 209 22.20 7.16 6.07
C MET A 209 21.58 5.81 5.69
N SER A 210 21.57 4.87 6.63
CA SER A 210 20.57 3.81 6.62
C SER A 210 19.27 4.42 7.09
N SER A 211 18.40 4.83 6.14
CA SER A 211 17.04 5.22 6.44
C SER A 211 16.28 3.99 6.92
N SER A 212 16.44 3.67 8.20
CA SER A 212 15.50 2.81 8.91
C SER A 212 14.19 3.59 8.99
N PHE A 213 13.28 3.27 8.08
CA PHE A 213 11.90 3.74 8.12
C PHE A 213 11.20 3.05 9.30
N SER A 214 11.55 3.47 10.50
CA SER A 214 10.83 3.14 11.72
C SER A 214 9.55 3.97 11.73
N MET A 215 8.51 3.47 11.04
CA MET A 215 7.15 3.91 11.35
C MET A 215 6.84 3.43 12.78
N SER A 216 7.00 4.34 13.74
CA SER A 216 6.35 4.20 15.04
C SER A 216 4.87 3.89 14.77
N PRO A 217 4.26 2.93 15.48
CA PRO A 217 2.82 2.74 15.45
C PRO A 217 2.17 3.94 16.14
N SER A 218 2.08 5.07 15.41
CA SER A 218 1.18 6.15 15.79
C SER A 218 -0.22 5.53 15.81
N SER A 219 -0.90 5.66 16.93
CA SER A 219 -2.22 5.13 17.21
C SER A 219 -3.12 5.21 15.95
N PRO A 220 -3.65 4.08 15.46
CA PRO A 220 -4.32 4.03 14.14
C PRO A 220 -5.68 4.74 14.09
N SER A 221 -6.08 5.45 15.13
CA SER A 221 -7.47 5.88 15.29
C SER A 221 -7.81 7.25 14.69
N SER A 222 -6.91 8.26 14.74
CA SER A 222 -7.26 9.60 14.29
C SER A 222 -7.17 9.81 12.77
N PHE A 223 -6.07 9.40 12.17
CA PHE A 223 -5.90 9.50 10.72
C PHE A 223 -6.85 8.63 9.90
N ALA A 224 -7.36 7.54 10.48
CA ALA A 224 -8.26 6.65 9.80
C ALA A 224 -9.63 7.28 9.51
N ILE A 225 -10.21 8.03 10.43
CA ILE A 225 -11.54 8.63 10.29
C ILE A 225 -11.54 9.74 9.26
N ASP A 226 -10.52 10.62 9.26
CA ASP A 226 -10.38 11.71 8.31
C ASP A 226 -10.32 11.19 6.87
N ASN A 227 -9.55 10.13 6.63
CA ASN A 227 -9.46 9.50 5.32
C ASN A 227 -10.79 8.88 4.86
N TYR A 228 -11.60 8.35 5.81
CA TYR A 228 -12.93 7.85 5.48
C TYR A 228 -13.89 8.98 5.14
N ILE A 229 -13.85 10.12 5.85
CA ILE A 229 -14.65 11.29 5.54
C ILE A 229 -14.34 11.79 4.14
N SER A 230 -13.06 11.99 3.80
CA SER A 230 -12.66 12.45 2.48
C SER A 230 -13.01 11.43 1.37
N LYS A 231 -12.88 10.12 1.63
CA LYS A 231 -13.33 9.10 0.68
C LYS A 231 -14.83 9.21 0.40
N LEU A 232 -15.65 9.30 1.45
CA LEU A 232 -17.11 9.36 1.32
C LEU A 232 -17.57 10.67 0.65
N ALA A 233 -16.94 11.79 0.99
CA ALA A 233 -17.20 13.08 0.36
C ALA A 233 -16.92 13.06 -1.15
N ASN A 234 -15.81 12.43 -1.57
CA ASN A 234 -15.46 12.26 -2.97
C ASN A 234 -16.43 11.33 -3.73
N ILE A 235 -16.85 10.21 -3.11
CA ILE A 235 -17.81 9.28 -3.73
C ILE A 235 -19.15 9.97 -3.95
N ALA A 236 -19.64 10.70 -2.95
CA ALA A 236 -20.94 11.38 -2.98
C ALA A 236 -20.89 12.75 -3.68
N LYS A 237 -19.70 13.21 -4.09
CA LYS A 237 -19.47 14.55 -4.67
C LYS A 237 -20.07 15.68 -3.83
N ILE A 238 -19.85 15.61 -2.51
CA ILE A 238 -20.35 16.55 -1.51
C ILE A 238 -19.54 17.84 -1.57
N ASP A 239 -20.19 18.98 -1.23
CA ASP A 239 -19.51 20.28 -1.16
C ASP A 239 -18.34 20.23 -0.14
N THR A 240 -17.22 20.83 -0.53
CA THR A 240 -16.00 20.94 0.30
C THR A 240 -16.24 21.62 1.65
N LYS A 241 -17.28 22.46 1.78
CA LYS A 241 -17.67 23.07 3.06
C LYS A 241 -18.16 22.04 4.06
N ILE A 242 -18.95 21.05 3.61
CA ILE A 242 -19.46 19.97 4.45
C ILE A 242 -18.31 19.05 4.86
N GLU A 243 -17.42 18.72 3.91
CA GLU A 243 -16.24 17.90 4.21
C GLU A 243 -15.34 18.55 5.29
N ARG A 244 -15.01 19.83 5.13
CA ARG A 244 -14.20 20.58 6.10
C ARG A 244 -14.84 20.62 7.49
N LEU A 245 -16.13 20.89 7.58
CA LEU A 245 -16.85 20.91 8.85
C LEU A 245 -16.89 19.50 9.47
N ALA A 246 -17.11 18.46 8.68
CA ALA A 246 -17.09 17.07 9.15
C ALA A 246 -15.71 16.68 9.71
N LEU A 247 -14.63 17.08 9.04
CA LEU A 247 -13.26 16.87 9.50
C LEU A 247 -12.99 17.63 10.81
N GLU A 248 -13.43 18.88 10.91
CA GLU A 248 -13.27 19.68 12.14
C GLU A 248 -14.01 19.06 13.32
N ILE A 249 -15.26 18.61 13.11
CA ILE A 249 -16.03 17.90 14.14
C ILE A 249 -15.31 16.59 14.53
N ALA A 250 -14.84 15.82 13.56
CA ALA A 250 -14.13 14.57 13.81
C ALA A 250 -12.85 14.79 14.62
N GLN A 251 -12.05 15.80 14.31
CA GLN A 251 -10.82 16.14 15.04
C GLN A 251 -11.11 16.57 16.48
N LYS A 252 -12.13 17.38 16.70
CA LYS A 252 -12.54 17.85 18.05
C LYS A 252 -13.15 16.74 18.90
N THR A 253 -13.80 15.76 18.30
CA THR A 253 -14.46 14.66 19.02
C THR A 253 -13.61 13.39 19.10
N ASN A 254 -12.43 13.39 18.48
CA ASN A 254 -11.57 12.22 18.41
C ASN A 254 -10.79 11.96 19.71
N ASN A 255 -11.52 11.76 20.79
CA ASN A 255 -10.96 11.22 22.01
C ASN A 255 -10.86 9.69 21.86
N ASN A 256 -9.72 9.13 22.22
CA ASN A 256 -9.39 7.71 22.01
C ASN A 256 -10.47 6.73 22.48
N PHE A 257 -11.23 7.08 23.52
CA PHE A 257 -12.31 6.25 24.06
C PHE A 257 -13.61 6.31 23.25
N PHE A 258 -13.88 7.40 22.53
CA PHE A 258 -15.13 7.54 21.80
C PHE A 258 -15.18 6.70 20.51
N SER A 259 -14.05 6.56 19.85
CA SER A 259 -13.95 5.81 18.59
C SER A 259 -13.74 4.30 18.79
N ASP A 260 -13.35 3.86 19.99
CA ASP A 260 -13.04 2.47 20.27
C ASP A 260 -14.25 1.55 20.07
N GLY A 261 -14.02 0.46 19.34
CA GLY A 261 -15.03 -0.55 19.03
C GLY A 261 -16.08 -0.13 17.99
N LYS A 262 -16.00 1.09 17.44
CA LYS A 262 -16.94 1.58 16.43
C LYS A 262 -16.32 1.47 15.01
N ALA A 263 -17.14 1.06 14.05
CA ALA A 263 -16.71 1.03 12.66
C ALA A 263 -16.41 2.46 12.15
N PRO A 264 -15.22 2.74 11.62
CA PRO A 264 -14.81 4.09 11.20
C PRO A 264 -15.69 4.64 10.07
N ASN A 265 -16.19 3.77 9.19
CA ASN A 265 -17.09 4.14 8.12
C ASN A 265 -18.44 4.71 8.64
N GLY A 266 -18.98 4.07 9.70
CA GLY A 266 -20.22 4.54 10.35
C GLY A 266 -20.06 5.86 11.10
N LEU A 267 -18.89 6.10 11.71
CA LEU A 267 -18.56 7.38 12.33
C LEU A 267 -18.38 8.48 11.28
N ALA A 268 -17.66 8.22 10.20
CA ALA A 268 -17.46 9.15 9.10
C ALA A 268 -18.79 9.57 8.46
N ALA A 269 -19.69 8.61 8.23
CA ALA A 269 -21.04 8.86 7.72
C ALA A 269 -21.85 9.77 8.67
N ALA A 270 -21.76 9.54 9.98
CA ALA A 270 -22.43 10.36 10.98
C ALA A 270 -21.87 11.80 11.02
N TYR A 271 -20.56 11.99 10.91
CA TYR A 271 -19.95 13.32 10.86
C TYR A 271 -20.37 14.10 9.61
N ILE A 272 -20.42 13.44 8.44
CA ILE A 272 -20.89 14.07 7.19
C ILE A 272 -22.37 14.48 7.34
N TYR A 273 -23.20 13.60 7.88
CA TYR A 273 -24.61 13.92 8.09
C TYR A 273 -24.79 15.08 9.07
N LEU A 274 -24.08 15.08 10.21
CA LEU A 274 -24.14 16.20 11.16
C LEU A 274 -23.66 17.51 10.53
N ALA A 275 -22.59 17.48 9.78
CA ALA A 275 -22.06 18.66 9.07
C ALA A 275 -23.07 19.21 8.05
N SER A 276 -23.77 18.34 7.31
CA SER A 276 -24.81 18.76 6.36
C SER A 276 -26.01 19.44 7.07
N VAL A 277 -26.44 18.87 8.19
CA VAL A 277 -27.53 19.47 9.01
C VAL A 277 -27.12 20.83 9.56
N LEU A 278 -25.90 20.99 10.08
CA LEU A 278 -25.39 22.25 10.62
C LEU A 278 -25.24 23.34 9.55
N LEU A 279 -24.95 22.98 8.32
CA LEU A 279 -24.85 23.90 7.18
C LEU A 279 -26.23 24.15 6.50
N GLY A 280 -27.29 23.51 6.95
CA GLY A 280 -28.62 23.64 6.36
C GLY A 280 -28.73 22.99 4.96
N VAL A 281 -27.83 22.09 4.61
CA VAL A 281 -27.87 21.33 3.34
C VAL A 281 -28.73 20.09 3.54
N ASN A 282 -29.73 19.93 2.69
CA ASN A 282 -30.68 18.82 2.80
C ASN A 282 -30.08 17.52 2.25
N LEU A 283 -29.29 16.81 3.06
CA LEU A 283 -28.75 15.51 2.75
C LEU A 283 -29.57 14.43 3.48
N LEU A 284 -30.22 13.53 2.73
CA LEU A 284 -31.05 12.50 3.34
C LEU A 284 -30.19 11.39 3.98
N GLN A 285 -30.68 10.81 5.10
CA GLN A 285 -29.99 9.68 5.74
C GLN A 285 -29.86 8.47 4.81
N ILE A 286 -30.85 8.28 3.93
CA ILE A 286 -30.85 7.20 2.91
C ILE A 286 -29.68 7.38 1.95
N ASP A 287 -29.43 8.59 1.47
CA ASP A 287 -28.32 8.87 0.54
C ASP A 287 -26.98 8.58 1.23
N VAL A 288 -26.85 9.05 2.48
CA VAL A 288 -25.64 8.78 3.28
C VAL A 288 -25.45 7.28 3.51
N SER A 289 -26.53 6.53 3.76
CA SER A 289 -26.46 5.10 3.95
C SER A 289 -25.99 4.37 2.69
N ASN A 290 -26.46 4.78 1.52
CA ASN A 290 -26.14 4.18 0.24
C ASN A 290 -24.65 4.35 -0.12
N PHE A 291 -24.10 5.56 -0.05
CA PHE A 291 -22.68 5.76 -0.39
C PHE A 291 -21.72 5.31 0.70
N ALA A 292 -22.14 5.30 1.97
CA ALA A 292 -21.32 4.82 3.07
C ALA A 292 -21.37 3.29 3.23
N GLY A 293 -22.35 2.60 2.63
CA GLY A 293 -22.56 1.16 2.83
C GLY A 293 -22.90 0.81 4.29
N VAL A 294 -23.62 1.68 4.99
CA VAL A 294 -23.97 1.55 6.42
C VAL A 294 -25.48 1.75 6.56
N THR A 295 -26.12 1.05 7.48
CA THR A 295 -27.56 1.23 7.69
C THR A 295 -27.91 2.57 8.30
N GLU A 296 -29.05 3.16 7.95
CA GLU A 296 -29.56 4.42 8.52
C GLU A 296 -29.62 4.38 10.04
N VAL A 297 -30.00 3.24 10.61
CA VAL A 297 -30.05 3.04 12.07
C VAL A 297 -28.66 3.25 12.69
N THR A 298 -27.61 2.77 12.03
CA THR A 298 -26.24 2.97 12.50
C THR A 298 -25.88 4.45 12.48
N ILE A 299 -26.20 5.17 11.40
CA ILE A 299 -25.93 6.62 11.28
C ILE A 299 -26.65 7.36 12.40
N ARG A 300 -27.95 7.08 12.59
CA ARG A 300 -28.78 7.70 13.64
C ARG A 300 -28.23 7.46 15.05
N ASN A 301 -27.84 6.23 15.34
CA ASN A 301 -27.26 5.90 16.64
C ASN A 301 -25.92 6.59 16.86
N ARG A 302 -25.05 6.65 15.84
CA ARG A 302 -23.76 7.38 15.93
C ARG A 302 -23.96 8.88 16.10
N CYS A 303 -24.92 9.48 15.40
CA CYS A 303 -25.27 10.90 15.61
C CYS A 303 -25.75 11.16 17.05
N LYS A 304 -26.62 10.31 17.60
CA LYS A 304 -27.06 10.40 19.00
C LYS A 304 -25.89 10.26 19.97
N ASP A 305 -24.99 9.30 19.73
CA ASP A 305 -23.79 9.11 20.55
C ASP A 305 -22.91 10.37 20.56
N ILE A 306 -22.71 11.01 19.40
CA ILE A 306 -21.93 12.25 19.29
C ILE A 306 -22.59 13.38 20.06
N LEU A 307 -23.90 13.60 19.87
CA LEU A 307 -24.65 14.67 20.53
C LEU A 307 -24.79 14.47 22.04
N ASN A 308 -24.81 13.23 22.52
CA ASN A 308 -24.89 12.95 23.96
C ASN A 308 -23.53 13.17 24.67
N ASN A 309 -22.42 12.96 23.97
CA ASN A 309 -21.10 13.06 24.58
C ASN A 309 -20.43 14.43 24.35
N PHE A 310 -20.86 15.19 23.35
CA PHE A 310 -20.26 16.47 23.00
C PHE A 310 -21.29 17.57 22.83
N LYS A 311 -20.99 18.75 23.40
CA LYS A 311 -21.79 19.97 23.18
C LYS A 311 -21.26 20.69 21.95
N ILE A 312 -22.06 20.75 20.87
CA ILE A 312 -21.68 21.43 19.63
C ILE A 312 -22.13 22.88 19.75
N VAL A 313 -21.20 23.83 19.68
CA VAL A 313 -21.44 25.26 19.63
C VAL A 313 -21.02 25.77 18.27
N VAL A 314 -21.97 26.30 17.50
CA VAL A 314 -21.69 26.84 16.15
C VAL A 314 -21.63 28.36 16.25
N ASN A 315 -20.48 28.94 15.96
CA ASN A 315 -20.33 30.39 15.83
C ASN A 315 -20.59 30.78 14.36
N ALA A 316 -21.79 31.18 14.04
CA ALA A 316 -22.13 31.70 12.72
C ALA A 316 -21.62 33.15 12.59
N LYS A 317 -20.72 33.39 11.61
CA LYS A 317 -20.42 34.77 11.22
C LYS A 317 -21.55 35.27 10.32
N PRO A 318 -22.10 36.48 10.54
CA PRO A 318 -23.08 37.05 9.63
C PRO A 318 -22.43 37.13 8.23
N ALA A 319 -23.20 36.74 7.20
CA ALA A 319 -22.79 36.96 5.83
C ALA A 319 -22.62 38.47 5.63
N SER A 320 -21.42 38.91 5.32
CA SER A 320 -21.21 40.29 4.87
C SER A 320 -21.94 40.44 3.53
N CYS A 321 -22.99 41.27 3.53
CA CYS A 321 -23.66 41.71 2.31
C CYS A 321 -22.66 42.42 1.37
#